data_8d24c3fb47d0caf738c9f1340a027303
#
_entry.id   8d24c3fb47d0caf738c9f1340a027303
#
_cell.length_a   1.000
_cell.length_b   1.000
_cell.length_c   1.000
_cell.angle_alpha   90.00
_cell.angle_beta   90.00
_cell.angle_gamma   90.00
#
_symmetry.space_group_name_H-M   'P 1'
#
loop_
_entity.id
_entity.type
_entity.pdbx_description
1 polymer ?
#
loop_
_entity_poly.entity_id
_entity_poly.type
_entity_poly.pdbx_seq_one_letter_code
_entity_poly.pdbx_strand_id
1 'polypeptide(L)'
;MKHTILLLHGALGSEAELKFLKRELPSFYDVYSFSFGGHGGRPFTPKAFSMKHFAQEVRQFILDRNLPPVHVFGYSMGGYAALTAAVAWPELFSSITTLGTKFDWTPGAAVQATSFLDAAAMHEKVPQFATHLEQLHAPVPLPEFLSATAGLLRGLGDAPLLNAENLAALEVPVQVLVGELDKTAGVDASRAYADHMPRATFEIIMNTPHPLEKVNPDVLVNRIARFVEMVQEGLA
;
A
#
# COMPACT_ATOMS: atom_id res chain seq x y z
N MET A 1 25.78 -0.05 -7.90
CA MET A 1 24.58 -0.16 -8.77
C MET A 1 23.50 0.75 -8.19
N LYS A 2 22.67 1.35 -9.02
CA LYS A 2 21.52 2.10 -8.52
C LYS A 2 20.48 1.12 -7.97
N HIS A 3 19.86 1.46 -6.84
CA HIS A 3 18.82 0.63 -6.26
C HIS A 3 17.46 1.08 -6.77
N THR A 4 16.63 0.12 -7.10
CA THR A 4 15.29 0.37 -7.65
C THR A 4 14.27 0.39 -6.53
N ILE A 5 13.51 1.49 -6.40
CA ILE A 5 12.41 1.63 -5.47
C ILE A 5 11.09 1.73 -6.24
N LEU A 6 10.12 0.89 -5.91
CA LEU A 6 8.77 0.94 -6.43
C LEU A 6 7.81 1.49 -5.36
N LEU A 7 7.07 2.55 -5.70
CA LEU A 7 6.11 3.21 -4.81
C LEU A 7 4.68 2.80 -5.18
N LEU A 8 3.88 2.36 -4.21
CA LEU A 8 2.51 1.88 -4.38
C LEU A 8 1.54 2.66 -3.48
N HIS A 9 0.46 3.16 -4.08
CA HIS A 9 -0.53 4.04 -3.45
C HIS A 9 -1.63 3.31 -2.67
N GLY A 10 -2.40 4.06 -1.87
CA GLY A 10 -3.55 3.57 -1.10
C GLY A 10 -4.85 3.43 -1.91
N ALA A 11 -5.92 2.94 -1.25
CA ALA A 11 -7.18 2.51 -1.90
C ALA A 11 -7.93 3.60 -2.69
N LEU A 12 -7.93 4.84 -2.20
CA LEU A 12 -8.60 5.97 -2.86
C LEU A 12 -7.60 6.91 -3.55
N GLY A 13 -6.31 6.53 -3.59
CA GLY A 13 -5.23 7.33 -4.15
C GLY A 13 -4.88 6.94 -5.59
N SER A 14 -3.76 7.47 -6.01
CA SER A 14 -3.10 7.14 -7.27
C SER A 14 -1.59 7.36 -7.12
N GLU A 15 -0.79 7.06 -8.15
CA GLU A 15 0.63 7.41 -8.12
C GLU A 15 0.90 8.92 -7.90
N ALA A 16 -0.11 9.78 -8.11
CA ALA A 16 0.02 11.21 -7.92
C ALA A 16 0.31 11.60 -6.46
N GLU A 17 -0.24 10.85 -5.50
CA GLU A 17 0.01 11.09 -4.06
C GLU A 17 1.45 10.79 -3.64
N LEU A 18 2.17 9.98 -4.44
CA LEU A 18 3.52 9.54 -4.17
C LEU A 18 4.62 10.42 -4.83
N LYS A 19 4.22 11.46 -5.59
CA LYS A 19 5.16 12.33 -6.31
C LYS A 19 6.16 13.02 -5.40
N PHE A 20 5.76 13.35 -4.15
CA PHE A 20 6.66 13.96 -3.19
C PHE A 20 7.79 13.00 -2.81
N LEU A 21 7.48 11.72 -2.55
CA LEU A 21 8.51 10.71 -2.27
C LEU A 21 9.48 10.53 -3.44
N LYS A 22 8.97 10.51 -4.66
CA LYS A 22 9.81 10.41 -5.85
C LYS A 22 10.77 11.59 -6.00
N ARG A 23 10.38 12.78 -5.52
CA ARG A 23 11.21 13.98 -5.54
C ARG A 23 12.23 14.03 -4.40
N GLU A 24 11.80 13.61 -3.20
CA GLU A 24 12.59 13.76 -1.97
C GLU A 24 13.53 12.57 -1.71
N LEU A 25 13.25 11.40 -2.29
CA LEU A 25 14.17 10.26 -2.21
C LEU A 25 15.50 10.57 -2.89
N PRO A 26 16.65 10.13 -2.35
CA PRO A 26 17.97 10.37 -2.92
C PRO A 26 18.07 10.05 -4.41
N SER A 27 18.72 10.91 -5.17
CA SER A 27 18.83 10.83 -6.65
C SER A 27 19.61 9.62 -7.17
N PHE A 28 20.30 8.90 -6.30
CA PHE A 28 20.97 7.64 -6.65
C PHE A 28 20.02 6.44 -6.68
N TYR A 29 18.76 6.59 -6.25
CA TYR A 29 17.72 5.58 -6.47
C TYR A 29 17.05 5.76 -7.84
N ASP A 30 16.71 4.65 -8.48
CA ASP A 30 15.78 4.63 -9.61
C ASP A 30 14.36 4.42 -9.07
N VAL A 31 13.57 5.49 -8.99
CA VAL A 31 12.27 5.48 -8.34
C VAL A 31 11.15 5.39 -9.37
N TYR A 32 10.34 4.34 -9.25
CA TYR A 32 9.17 4.04 -10.07
C TYR A 32 7.89 4.15 -9.26
N SER A 33 6.79 4.42 -9.93
CA SER A 33 5.42 4.36 -9.40
C SER A 33 4.46 4.04 -10.52
N PHE A 34 3.31 3.50 -10.18
CA PHE A 34 2.18 3.36 -11.10
C PHE A 34 0.87 3.40 -10.30
N SER A 35 -0.23 3.76 -10.97
CA SER A 35 -1.56 3.61 -10.41
C SER A 35 -2.10 2.21 -10.71
N PHE A 36 -2.75 1.56 -9.74
CA PHE A 36 -3.46 0.29 -9.97
C PHE A 36 -4.62 0.46 -10.96
N GLY A 37 -5.05 -0.61 -11.58
CA GLY A 37 -6.19 -0.60 -12.51
C GLY A 37 -7.43 0.06 -11.88
N GLY A 38 -8.12 0.92 -12.64
CA GLY A 38 -9.24 1.72 -12.17
C GLY A 38 -8.87 2.96 -11.35
N HIS A 39 -7.60 3.15 -11.00
CA HIS A 39 -7.13 4.32 -10.25
C HIS A 39 -6.40 5.31 -11.18
N GLY A 40 -6.47 6.61 -10.86
CA GLY A 40 -5.69 7.63 -11.53
C GLY A 40 -5.90 7.71 -13.05
N GLY A 41 -7.11 7.45 -13.53
CA GLY A 41 -7.45 7.45 -14.95
C GLY A 41 -7.05 6.17 -15.72
N ARG A 42 -6.51 5.15 -15.06
CA ARG A 42 -6.24 3.86 -15.70
C ARG A 42 -7.54 3.09 -16.00
N PRO A 43 -7.55 2.24 -17.05
CA PRO A 43 -8.71 1.44 -17.40
C PRO A 43 -9.28 0.69 -16.20
N PHE A 44 -10.60 0.73 -16.06
CA PHE A 44 -11.34 0.05 -15.01
C PHE A 44 -11.95 -1.25 -15.55
N THR A 45 -11.65 -2.35 -14.89
CA THR A 45 -12.23 -3.66 -15.18
C THR A 45 -12.75 -4.26 -13.88
N PRO A 46 -14.07 -4.29 -13.64
CA PRO A 46 -14.66 -4.74 -12.37
C PRO A 46 -14.16 -6.11 -11.89
N LYS A 47 -14.01 -7.07 -12.82
CA LYS A 47 -13.50 -8.42 -12.50
C LYS A 47 -12.03 -8.45 -12.08
N ALA A 48 -11.25 -7.46 -12.48
CA ALA A 48 -9.84 -7.31 -12.15
C ALA A 48 -9.62 -6.41 -10.92
N PHE A 49 -10.67 -5.76 -10.41
CA PHE A 49 -10.55 -4.87 -9.24
C PHE A 49 -10.54 -5.69 -7.93
N SER A 50 -9.42 -6.32 -7.67
CA SER A 50 -9.23 -7.18 -6.50
C SER A 50 -7.78 -7.12 -6.01
N MET A 51 -7.55 -7.37 -4.73
CA MET A 51 -6.20 -7.37 -4.15
C MET A 51 -5.27 -8.38 -4.81
N LYS A 52 -5.79 -9.56 -5.15
CA LYS A 52 -5.03 -10.59 -5.86
C LYS A 52 -4.58 -10.09 -7.24
N HIS A 53 -5.43 -9.35 -7.94
CA HIS A 53 -5.07 -8.77 -9.25
C HIS A 53 -4.07 -7.64 -9.08
N PHE A 54 -4.21 -6.79 -8.06
CA PHE A 54 -3.24 -5.72 -7.79
C PHE A 54 -1.85 -6.27 -7.45
N ALA A 55 -1.77 -7.39 -6.72
CA ALA A 55 -0.51 -8.10 -6.54
C ALA A 55 0.09 -8.61 -7.88
N GLN A 56 -0.76 -9.08 -8.81
CA GLN A 56 -0.32 -9.45 -10.16
C GLN A 56 0.16 -8.23 -10.97
N GLU A 57 -0.49 -7.06 -10.83
CA GLU A 57 -0.02 -5.83 -11.48
C GLU A 57 1.36 -5.39 -10.96
N VAL A 58 1.64 -5.55 -9.66
CA VAL A 58 2.99 -5.30 -9.11
C VAL A 58 4.02 -6.20 -9.79
N ARG A 59 3.76 -7.51 -9.84
CA ARG A 59 4.62 -8.47 -10.54
C ARG A 59 4.82 -8.08 -12.02
N GLN A 60 3.73 -7.83 -12.72
CA GLN A 60 3.78 -7.51 -14.15
C GLN A 60 4.57 -6.23 -14.43
N PHE A 61 4.39 -5.20 -13.58
CA PHE A 61 5.15 -3.96 -13.69
C PHE A 61 6.66 -4.17 -13.60
N ILE A 62 7.10 -5.02 -12.67
CA ILE A 62 8.52 -5.36 -12.49
C ILE A 62 9.06 -6.11 -13.72
N LEU A 63 8.33 -7.12 -14.17
CA LEU A 63 8.73 -7.96 -15.30
C LEU A 63 8.76 -7.20 -16.64
N ASP A 64 7.72 -6.41 -16.95
CA ASP A 64 7.62 -5.66 -18.21
C ASP A 64 8.75 -4.64 -18.38
N ARG A 65 9.32 -4.18 -17.27
CA ARG A 65 10.43 -3.22 -17.26
C ARG A 65 11.79 -3.87 -17.07
N ASN A 66 11.83 -5.20 -16.98
CA ASN A 66 13.05 -5.95 -16.68
C ASN A 66 13.82 -5.37 -15.47
N LEU A 67 13.07 -4.99 -14.42
CA LEU A 67 13.70 -4.45 -13.22
C LEU A 67 14.41 -5.57 -12.44
N PRO A 68 15.56 -5.27 -11.80
CA PRO A 68 16.14 -6.16 -10.81
C PRO A 68 15.18 -6.32 -9.63
N PRO A 69 15.43 -7.23 -8.67
CA PRO A 69 14.66 -7.26 -7.43
C PRO A 69 14.54 -5.87 -6.81
N VAL A 70 13.31 -5.45 -6.54
CA VAL A 70 13.01 -4.06 -6.14
C VAL A 70 12.86 -3.91 -4.64
N HIS A 71 13.20 -2.74 -4.12
CA HIS A 71 12.69 -2.27 -2.84
C HIS A 71 11.31 -1.66 -3.07
N VAL A 72 10.32 -2.00 -2.23
CA VAL A 72 8.97 -1.46 -2.36
C VAL A 72 8.64 -0.58 -1.17
N PHE A 73 8.06 0.59 -1.44
CA PHE A 73 7.28 1.31 -0.45
C PHE A 73 5.80 1.20 -0.82
N GLY A 74 4.99 0.68 0.09
CA GLY A 74 3.54 0.55 -0.09
C GLY A 74 2.77 1.27 1.01
N TYR A 75 1.92 2.23 0.62
CA TYR A 75 1.01 2.90 1.52
C TYR A 75 -0.34 2.17 1.57
N SER A 76 -0.80 1.84 2.78
CA SER A 76 -2.13 1.25 3.03
C SER A 76 -2.39 0.03 2.13
N MET A 77 -3.33 0.10 1.19
CA MET A 77 -3.62 -0.93 0.18
C MET A 77 -2.36 -1.34 -0.62
N GLY A 78 -1.51 -0.39 -0.97
CA GLY A 78 -0.28 -0.64 -1.71
C GLY A 78 0.70 -1.55 -0.96
N GLY A 79 0.79 -1.40 0.37
CA GLY A 79 1.59 -2.29 1.22
C GLY A 79 1.01 -3.70 1.28
N TYR A 80 -0.32 -3.83 1.35
CA TYR A 80 -0.98 -5.13 1.31
C TYR A 80 -0.77 -5.85 -0.04
N ALA A 81 -0.88 -5.10 -1.15
CA ALA A 81 -0.61 -5.63 -2.49
C ALA A 81 0.84 -6.08 -2.66
N ALA A 82 1.80 -5.30 -2.15
CA ALA A 82 3.23 -5.64 -2.17
C ALA A 82 3.52 -6.94 -1.40
N LEU A 83 3.02 -7.07 -0.19
CA LEU A 83 3.20 -8.28 0.63
C LEU A 83 2.50 -9.49 0.00
N THR A 84 1.29 -9.31 -0.55
CA THR A 84 0.60 -10.38 -1.28
C THR A 84 1.42 -10.85 -2.49
N ALA A 85 2.04 -9.93 -3.21
CA ALA A 85 2.93 -10.27 -4.32
C ALA A 85 4.20 -10.98 -3.85
N ALA A 86 4.81 -10.52 -2.75
CA ALA A 86 6.04 -11.11 -2.21
C ALA A 86 5.84 -12.52 -1.64
N VAL A 87 4.67 -12.81 -1.06
CA VAL A 87 4.30 -14.18 -0.66
C VAL A 87 4.25 -15.12 -1.88
N ALA A 88 3.82 -14.63 -3.04
CA ALA A 88 3.69 -15.44 -4.25
C ALA A 88 4.97 -15.49 -5.11
N TRP A 89 5.78 -14.43 -5.11
CA TRP A 89 6.97 -14.24 -5.96
C TRP A 89 8.07 -13.51 -5.20
N PRO A 90 8.62 -14.08 -4.10
CA PRO A 90 9.58 -13.40 -3.23
C PRO A 90 10.86 -12.95 -3.94
N GLU A 91 11.26 -13.66 -5.01
CA GLU A 91 12.47 -13.37 -5.80
C GLU A 91 12.45 -12.00 -6.51
N LEU A 92 11.28 -11.38 -6.63
CA LEU A 92 11.13 -10.06 -7.24
C LEU A 92 11.39 -8.90 -6.27
N PHE A 93 11.60 -9.19 -4.98
CA PHE A 93 11.67 -8.17 -3.93
C PHE A 93 12.99 -8.22 -3.17
N SER A 94 13.67 -7.08 -3.08
CA SER A 94 14.82 -6.90 -2.19
C SER A 94 14.38 -6.58 -0.76
N SER A 95 13.34 -5.75 -0.61
CA SER A 95 12.69 -5.45 0.67
C SER A 95 11.34 -4.78 0.46
N ILE A 96 10.53 -4.72 1.52
CA ILE A 96 9.23 -4.03 1.51
C ILE A 96 9.12 -3.14 2.75
N THR A 97 8.84 -1.86 2.55
CA THR A 97 8.40 -0.93 3.60
C THR A 97 6.91 -0.69 3.43
N THR A 98 6.12 -1.00 4.45
CA THR A 98 4.69 -0.68 4.49
C THR A 98 4.43 0.51 5.41
N LEU A 99 3.46 1.35 5.08
CA LEU A 99 2.96 2.42 5.94
C LEU A 99 1.44 2.33 6.06
N GLY A 100 0.94 2.19 7.27
CA GLY A 100 -0.50 2.19 7.55
C GLY A 100 -1.26 1.06 6.87
N THR A 101 -0.61 -0.08 6.60
CA THR A 101 -1.26 -1.25 6.02
C THR A 101 -2.15 -1.94 7.04
N LYS A 102 -3.44 -2.05 6.73
CA LYS A 102 -4.37 -2.82 7.56
C LYS A 102 -4.20 -4.31 7.30
N PHE A 103 -3.96 -5.07 8.34
CA PHE A 103 -3.73 -6.52 8.27
C PHE A 103 -4.90 -7.34 8.82
N ASP A 104 -5.54 -6.89 9.88
CA ASP A 104 -6.56 -7.58 10.67
C ASP A 104 -7.93 -7.60 9.98
N TRP A 105 -7.99 -8.20 8.80
CA TRP A 105 -9.23 -8.30 8.03
C TRP A 105 -10.14 -9.39 8.60
N THR A 106 -11.36 -8.97 8.97
CA THR A 106 -12.51 -9.81 9.32
C THR A 106 -13.76 -9.26 8.64
N PRO A 107 -14.86 -10.00 8.53
CA PRO A 107 -16.12 -9.45 7.96
C PRO A 107 -16.56 -8.17 8.68
N GLY A 108 -16.45 -8.12 10.02
CA GLY A 108 -16.79 -6.93 10.80
C GLY A 108 -15.87 -5.73 10.53
N ALA A 109 -14.56 -5.97 10.45
CA ALA A 109 -13.59 -4.93 10.11
C ALA A 109 -13.82 -4.39 8.69
N ALA A 110 -14.17 -5.24 7.73
CA ALA A 110 -14.49 -4.85 6.37
C ALA A 110 -15.76 -4.00 6.28
N VAL A 111 -16.81 -4.36 7.02
CA VAL A 111 -18.03 -3.53 7.12
C VAL A 111 -17.70 -2.14 7.66
N GLN A 112 -16.91 -2.05 8.73
CA GLN A 112 -16.49 -0.78 9.30
C GLN A 112 -15.65 0.03 8.29
N ALA A 113 -14.67 -0.59 7.64
CA ALA A 113 -13.77 0.07 6.67
C ALA A 113 -14.52 0.55 5.41
N THR A 114 -15.65 -0.04 5.05
CA THR A 114 -16.43 0.33 3.87
C THR A 114 -17.62 1.27 4.18
N SER A 115 -17.89 1.57 5.44
CA SER A 115 -19.07 2.33 5.87
C SER A 115 -19.14 3.76 5.33
N PHE A 116 -18.01 4.35 4.93
CA PHE A 116 -17.94 5.70 4.37
C PHE A 116 -17.81 5.70 2.82
N LEU A 117 -17.78 4.53 2.17
CA LEU A 117 -17.63 4.39 0.72
C LEU A 117 -19.00 4.45 0.01
N ASP A 118 -19.73 5.54 0.23
CA ASP A 118 -21.00 5.86 -0.42
C ASP A 118 -20.91 7.22 -1.09
N ALA A 119 -21.14 7.27 -2.40
CA ALA A 119 -20.92 8.49 -3.20
C ALA A 119 -21.88 9.61 -2.80
N ALA A 120 -23.15 9.31 -2.52
CA ALA A 120 -24.13 10.30 -2.14
C ALA A 120 -23.82 10.90 -0.76
N ALA A 121 -23.52 10.04 0.21
CA ALA A 121 -23.09 10.47 1.54
C ALA A 121 -21.77 11.25 1.51
N MET A 122 -20.86 10.87 0.61
CA MET A 122 -19.57 11.58 0.44
C MET A 122 -19.78 12.97 -0.14
N HIS A 123 -20.64 13.13 -1.14
CA HIS A 123 -20.99 14.45 -1.69
C HIS A 123 -21.68 15.35 -0.65
N GLU A 124 -22.52 14.77 0.19
CA GLU A 124 -23.20 15.51 1.26
C GLU A 124 -22.23 15.97 2.36
N LYS A 125 -21.36 15.06 2.85
CA LYS A 125 -20.53 15.31 4.04
C LYS A 125 -19.18 15.93 3.74
N VAL A 126 -18.57 15.59 2.61
CA VAL A 126 -17.22 15.98 2.21
C VAL A 126 -17.13 16.28 0.70
N PRO A 127 -17.92 17.24 0.18
CA PRO A 127 -18.08 17.47 -1.26
C PRO A 127 -16.78 17.73 -2.01
N GLN A 128 -15.84 18.45 -1.40
CA GLN A 128 -14.54 18.73 -2.01
C GLN A 128 -13.73 17.45 -2.24
N PHE A 129 -13.78 16.51 -1.30
CA PHE A 129 -13.11 15.22 -1.43
C PHE A 129 -13.79 14.34 -2.49
N ALA A 130 -15.14 14.33 -2.53
CA ALA A 130 -15.88 13.62 -3.57
C ALA A 130 -15.50 14.13 -4.98
N THR A 131 -15.52 15.45 -5.19
CA THR A 131 -15.11 16.08 -6.46
C THR A 131 -13.65 15.78 -6.80
N HIS A 132 -12.76 15.77 -5.82
CA HIS A 132 -11.36 15.41 -6.02
C HIS A 132 -11.23 13.96 -6.53
N LEU A 133 -11.93 13.01 -5.93
CA LEU A 133 -11.92 11.60 -6.35
C LEU A 133 -12.50 11.41 -7.75
N GLU A 134 -13.59 12.12 -8.11
CA GLU A 134 -14.15 12.11 -9.46
C GLU A 134 -13.12 12.54 -10.51
N GLN A 135 -12.42 13.65 -10.23
CA GLN A 135 -11.39 14.14 -11.14
C GLN A 135 -10.18 13.19 -11.22
N LEU A 136 -9.76 12.67 -10.07
CA LEU A 136 -8.59 11.80 -9.97
C LEU A 136 -8.78 10.48 -10.72
N HIS A 137 -9.97 9.88 -10.64
CA HIS A 137 -10.26 8.56 -11.19
C HIS A 137 -11.04 8.59 -12.51
N ALA A 138 -11.34 9.79 -13.07
CA ALA A 138 -11.97 9.87 -14.37
C ALA A 138 -11.22 9.02 -15.41
N PRO A 139 -11.92 8.32 -16.31
CA PRO A 139 -13.36 8.40 -16.59
C PRO A 139 -14.24 7.45 -15.76
N VAL A 140 -13.73 6.77 -14.74
CA VAL A 140 -14.51 5.86 -13.90
C VAL A 140 -15.48 6.67 -13.03
N PRO A 141 -16.80 6.42 -13.10
CA PRO A 141 -17.77 7.13 -12.25
C PRO A 141 -17.51 6.85 -10.76
N LEU A 142 -17.57 7.89 -9.91
CA LEU A 142 -17.31 7.76 -8.48
C LEU A 142 -18.13 6.65 -7.79
N PRO A 143 -19.45 6.48 -8.05
CA PRO A 143 -20.22 5.40 -7.45
C PRO A 143 -19.69 4.01 -7.80
N GLU A 144 -19.26 3.80 -9.05
CA GLU A 144 -18.69 2.52 -9.49
C GLU A 144 -17.33 2.26 -8.83
N PHE A 145 -16.48 3.28 -8.77
CA PHE A 145 -15.17 3.20 -8.14
C PHE A 145 -15.28 2.88 -6.65
N LEU A 146 -16.14 3.58 -5.91
CA LEU A 146 -16.36 3.33 -4.48
C LEU A 146 -16.99 1.96 -4.22
N SER A 147 -17.94 1.54 -5.06
CA SER A 147 -18.55 0.21 -4.98
C SER A 147 -17.51 -0.90 -5.20
N ALA A 148 -16.64 -0.75 -6.19
CA ALA A 148 -15.55 -1.70 -6.46
C ALA A 148 -14.54 -1.74 -5.30
N THR A 149 -14.17 -0.57 -4.76
CA THR A 149 -13.28 -0.48 -3.58
C THR A 149 -13.91 -1.16 -2.37
N ALA A 150 -15.20 -0.92 -2.12
CA ALA A 150 -15.92 -1.59 -1.04
C ALA A 150 -15.97 -3.13 -1.26
N GLY A 151 -16.19 -3.57 -2.49
CA GLY A 151 -16.17 -4.98 -2.86
C GLY A 151 -14.81 -5.64 -2.60
N LEU A 152 -13.73 -4.98 -2.98
CA LEU A 152 -12.36 -5.43 -2.71
C LEU A 152 -12.11 -5.59 -1.20
N LEU A 153 -12.44 -4.58 -0.40
CA LEU A 153 -12.22 -4.61 1.05
C LEU A 153 -13.08 -5.65 1.76
N ARG A 154 -14.34 -5.83 1.32
CA ARG A 154 -15.20 -6.91 1.84
C ARG A 154 -14.64 -8.29 1.47
N GLY A 155 -14.14 -8.46 0.26
CA GLY A 155 -13.47 -9.68 -0.15
C GLY A 155 -12.27 -10.03 0.74
N LEU A 156 -11.50 -9.05 1.20
CA LEU A 156 -10.43 -9.26 2.20
C LEU A 156 -11.00 -9.65 3.56
N GLY A 157 -12.15 -9.10 3.96
CA GLY A 157 -12.83 -9.48 5.20
C GLY A 157 -13.30 -10.94 5.20
N ASP A 158 -13.78 -11.42 4.06
CA ASP A 158 -14.27 -12.80 3.90
C ASP A 158 -13.13 -13.81 3.73
N ALA A 159 -12.07 -13.43 3.00
CA ALA A 159 -10.94 -14.29 2.69
C ALA A 159 -9.62 -13.48 2.64
N PRO A 160 -9.00 -13.21 3.80
CA PRO A 160 -7.73 -12.50 3.86
C PRO A 160 -6.64 -13.26 3.09
N LEU A 161 -5.84 -12.53 2.28
CA LEU A 161 -4.73 -13.13 1.52
C LEU A 161 -3.44 -13.23 2.34
N LEU A 162 -3.31 -12.42 3.38
CA LEU A 162 -2.19 -12.45 4.33
C LEU A 162 -2.66 -13.04 5.65
N ASN A 163 -1.95 -14.05 6.14
CA ASN A 163 -2.21 -14.73 7.39
C ASN A 163 -0.90 -15.12 8.09
N ALA A 164 -0.98 -15.59 9.31
CA ALA A 164 0.21 -15.94 10.10
C ALA A 164 1.11 -16.97 9.39
N GLU A 165 0.53 -17.96 8.70
CA GLU A 165 1.28 -19.02 8.05
C GLU A 165 2.12 -18.50 6.86
N ASN A 166 1.48 -17.76 5.93
CA ASN A 166 2.20 -17.27 4.75
C ASN A 166 3.15 -16.12 5.08
N LEU A 167 2.88 -15.33 6.12
CA LEU A 167 3.79 -14.31 6.59
C LEU A 167 4.99 -14.91 7.34
N ALA A 168 4.81 -16.00 8.09
CA ALA A 168 5.92 -16.71 8.74
C ALA A 168 6.89 -17.35 7.73
N ALA A 169 6.44 -17.63 6.52
CA ALA A 169 7.27 -18.17 5.43
C ALA A 169 7.94 -17.06 4.57
N LEU A 170 7.67 -15.78 4.85
CA LEU A 170 8.18 -14.68 4.05
C LEU A 170 9.61 -14.29 4.47
N GLU A 171 10.60 -14.67 3.66
CA GLU A 171 12.02 -14.37 3.89
C GLU A 171 12.47 -13.00 3.37
N VAL A 172 11.60 -12.27 2.67
CA VAL A 172 11.87 -10.90 2.22
C VAL A 172 11.93 -9.97 3.44
N PRO A 173 12.97 -9.13 3.60
CA PRO A 173 13.02 -8.14 4.67
C PRO A 173 11.84 -7.17 4.59
N VAL A 174 11.13 -6.97 5.70
CA VAL A 174 9.96 -6.09 5.78
C VAL A 174 10.13 -5.04 6.88
N GLN A 175 9.86 -3.78 6.55
CA GLN A 175 9.68 -2.72 7.54
C GLN A 175 8.19 -2.38 7.63
N VAL A 176 7.60 -2.57 8.79
CA VAL A 176 6.21 -2.20 9.06
C VAL A 176 6.18 -0.87 9.80
N LEU A 177 5.72 0.18 9.10
CA LEU A 177 5.51 1.51 9.67
C LEU A 177 4.02 1.73 9.93
N VAL A 178 3.70 2.32 11.07
CA VAL A 178 2.33 2.73 11.41
C VAL A 178 2.36 4.07 12.13
N GLY A 179 1.38 4.93 11.84
CA GLY A 179 1.20 6.16 12.60
C GLY A 179 0.64 5.88 13.99
N GLU A 180 1.14 6.60 15.02
CA GLU A 180 0.64 6.48 16.40
C GLU A 180 -0.88 6.69 16.49
N LEU A 181 -1.42 7.59 15.67
CA LEU A 181 -2.83 7.97 15.64
C LEU A 181 -3.61 7.27 14.51
N ASP A 182 -3.02 6.28 13.84
CA ASP A 182 -3.64 5.54 12.76
C ASP A 182 -4.70 4.56 13.29
N LYS A 183 -5.96 4.97 13.19
CA LYS A 183 -7.12 4.14 13.59
C LYS A 183 -7.57 3.15 12.52
N THR A 184 -7.04 3.25 11.31
CA THR A 184 -7.37 2.36 10.18
C THR A 184 -6.55 1.09 10.22
N ALA A 185 -5.23 1.22 10.28
CA ALA A 185 -4.32 0.09 10.40
C ALA A 185 -4.23 -0.43 11.85
N GLY A 186 -4.17 0.48 12.81
CA GLY A 186 -4.01 0.16 14.24
C GLY A 186 -2.59 -0.27 14.60
N VAL A 187 -2.06 0.31 15.68
CA VAL A 187 -0.69 0.04 16.16
C VAL A 187 -0.54 -1.41 16.59
N ASP A 188 -1.45 -1.90 17.43
CA ASP A 188 -1.38 -3.25 17.99
C ASP A 188 -1.53 -4.33 16.91
N ALA A 189 -2.47 -4.15 15.97
CA ALA A 189 -2.66 -5.05 14.86
C ALA A 189 -1.41 -5.08 13.96
N SER A 190 -0.86 -3.91 13.61
CA SER A 190 0.35 -3.82 12.79
C SER A 190 1.54 -4.50 13.45
N ARG A 191 1.72 -4.36 14.77
CA ARG A 191 2.78 -5.05 15.53
C ARG A 191 2.57 -6.57 15.51
N ALA A 192 1.37 -7.03 15.83
CA ALA A 192 1.07 -8.46 15.87
C ALA A 192 1.35 -9.16 14.53
N TYR A 193 1.05 -8.48 13.40
CA TYR A 193 1.35 -9.03 12.08
C TYR A 193 2.84 -8.93 11.73
N ALA A 194 3.55 -7.88 12.16
CA ALA A 194 5.00 -7.80 12.02
C ALA A 194 5.71 -8.96 12.75
N ASP A 195 5.23 -9.30 13.95
CA ASP A 195 5.79 -10.39 14.76
C ASP A 195 5.66 -11.80 14.11
N HIS A 196 4.79 -11.96 13.09
CA HIS A 196 4.72 -13.20 12.31
C HIS A 196 5.82 -13.31 11.24
N MET A 197 6.41 -12.20 10.81
CA MET A 197 7.39 -12.19 9.73
C MET A 197 8.81 -12.31 10.29
N PRO A 198 9.61 -13.32 9.87
CA PRO A 198 10.92 -13.63 10.50
C PRO A 198 11.95 -12.50 10.32
N ARG A 199 11.81 -11.70 9.26
CA ARG A 199 12.72 -10.60 8.93
C ARG A 199 11.99 -9.24 8.94
N ALA A 200 11.03 -9.05 9.86
CA ALA A 200 10.35 -7.78 9.98
C ALA A 200 10.95 -6.89 11.06
N THR A 201 10.95 -5.59 10.78
CA THR A 201 11.11 -4.53 11.77
C THR A 201 9.78 -3.80 11.92
N PHE A 202 9.48 -3.31 13.12
CA PHE A 202 8.27 -2.56 13.40
C PHE A 202 8.59 -1.21 14.01
N GLU A 203 7.97 -0.14 13.50
CA GLU A 203 8.20 1.22 13.97
C GLU A 203 6.93 2.06 13.97
N ILE A 204 6.74 2.87 15.02
CA ILE A 204 5.64 3.82 15.14
C ILE A 204 6.12 5.22 14.73
N ILE A 205 5.40 5.88 13.84
CA ILE A 205 5.63 7.28 13.53
C ILE A 205 4.75 8.13 14.45
N MET A 206 5.38 8.86 15.36
CA MET A 206 4.70 9.64 16.38
C MET A 206 3.81 10.74 15.78
N ASN A 207 2.71 11.05 16.47
CA ASN A 207 1.73 12.10 16.09
C ASN A 207 1.19 12.00 14.66
N THR A 208 1.18 10.81 14.07
CA THR A 208 0.84 10.59 12.68
C THR A 208 -0.48 9.80 12.56
N PRO A 209 -1.53 10.35 11.94
CA PRO A 209 -2.75 9.62 11.59
C PRO A 209 -2.58 8.85 10.28
N HIS A 210 -3.66 8.13 9.82
CA HIS A 210 -3.62 7.32 8.62
C HIS A 210 -3.29 8.07 7.32
N PRO A 211 -3.90 9.27 7.02
CA PRO A 211 -3.71 9.91 5.71
C PRO A 211 -2.26 10.25 5.40
N LEU A 212 -1.78 9.85 4.21
CA LEU A 212 -0.38 10.00 3.79
C LEU A 212 0.09 11.46 3.79
N GLU A 213 -0.79 12.40 3.44
CA GLU A 213 -0.50 13.84 3.43
C GLU A 213 -0.29 14.45 4.83
N LYS A 214 -0.57 13.68 5.88
CA LYS A 214 -0.31 14.05 7.29
C LYS A 214 1.01 13.50 7.82
N VAL A 215 1.66 12.65 7.08
CA VAL A 215 2.97 12.09 7.45
C VAL A 215 4.04 13.13 7.17
N ASN A 216 4.98 13.31 8.10
CA ASN A 216 6.12 14.17 7.87
C ASN A 216 7.00 13.58 6.74
N PRO A 217 7.19 14.28 5.60
CA PRO A 217 7.93 13.74 4.46
C PRO A 217 9.37 13.36 4.79
N ASP A 218 10.08 14.19 5.54
CA ASP A 218 11.49 13.94 5.89
C ASP A 218 11.64 12.68 6.76
N VAL A 219 10.71 12.48 7.70
CA VAL A 219 10.69 11.27 8.53
C VAL A 219 10.47 10.04 7.67
N LEU A 220 9.50 10.08 6.75
CA LEU A 220 9.18 8.95 5.90
C LEU A 220 10.32 8.62 4.93
N VAL A 221 10.86 9.62 4.25
CA VAL A 221 12.02 9.47 3.34
C VAL A 221 13.21 8.86 4.06
N ASN A 222 13.54 9.37 5.25
CA ASN A 222 14.65 8.84 6.06
C ASN A 222 14.42 7.37 6.47
N ARG A 223 13.18 6.98 6.83
CA ARG A 223 12.86 5.59 7.19
C ARG A 223 13.04 4.65 6.01
N ILE A 224 12.51 5.02 4.84
CA ILE A 224 12.65 4.23 3.61
C ILE A 224 14.12 4.09 3.24
N ALA A 225 14.86 5.20 3.14
CA ALA A 225 16.27 5.18 2.72
C ALA A 225 17.14 4.34 3.68
N ARG A 226 16.99 4.57 4.99
CA ARG A 226 17.75 3.81 5.99
C ARG A 226 17.47 2.31 5.95
N PHE A 227 16.21 1.91 5.76
CA PHE A 227 15.87 0.50 5.66
C PHE A 227 16.47 -0.15 4.41
N VAL A 228 16.42 0.55 3.27
CA VAL A 228 17.08 0.10 2.04
C VAL A 228 18.58 -0.10 2.26
N GLU A 229 19.25 0.85 2.91
CA GLU A 229 20.68 0.75 3.26
C GLU A 229 20.97 -0.44 4.16
N MET A 230 20.20 -0.63 5.24
CA MET A 230 20.36 -1.77 6.17
C MET A 230 20.24 -3.13 5.45
N VAL A 231 19.26 -3.26 4.55
CA VAL A 231 19.08 -4.49 3.76
C VAL A 231 20.30 -4.76 2.88
N GLN A 232 20.90 -3.73 2.31
CA GLN A 232 22.08 -3.87 1.44
C GLN A 232 23.35 -4.22 2.17
N GLU A 233 23.45 -3.75 3.42
CA GLU A 233 24.56 -4.10 4.31
C GLU A 233 24.37 -5.48 4.96
N GLY A 234 23.25 -6.16 4.69
CA GLY A 234 22.91 -7.46 5.29
C GLY A 234 22.56 -7.37 6.78
N LEU A 235 22.08 -6.20 7.22
CA LEU A 235 21.74 -5.90 8.61
C LEU A 235 20.24 -6.02 8.91
N ALA A 236 19.39 -6.41 7.93
CA ALA A 236 17.94 -6.52 8.05
C ALA A 236 17.42 -7.90 7.64
#